data_057dfefb4f72f79dff241866352e3d4b
#
_entry.id   057dfefb4f72f79dff241866352e3d4b
#
_cell.length_a   1.000
_cell.length_b   1.000
_cell.length_c   1.000
_cell.angle_alpha   90.00
_cell.angle_beta   90.00
_cell.angle_gamma   90.00
#
_symmetry.space_group_name_H-M   'P 1'
#
loop_
_entity.id
_entity.type
_entity.pdbx_description
1 polymer ?
#
loop_
_entity_poly.entity_id
_entity_poly.type
_entity_poly.pdbx_seq_one_letter_code
_entity_poly.pdbx_strand_id
1 'polypeptide(L)'
;MIANSFRADLFSGRVALVSGGTSGIGAAIGDALASCGAVVTVTGATATEVDAARRRPDFRGRDALALDVRDPAAITALVANLPRLDILVNAAGVIRRDAEHDPEVFADVLDINLTGAMRLCSIARPLLAKSRGCIVNIASILSYFGGGRVPAYSASKGGLAQLTKSLAIAYAQDRIRVNAVAPGWIATALTQALQDDHERSAAILARTPLGRWGEPGDVAGTVVFLCSPAAEFVTGAIFPVDGGYLAA
;
A
#
# COMPACT_ATOMS: atom_id res chain seq x y z
N MET A 1 8.05 11.68 11.93
CA MET A 1 9.26 11.23 12.65
C MET A 1 10.05 10.10 11.99
N ILE A 2 9.68 9.65 10.79
CA ILE A 2 10.47 8.70 9.98
C ILE A 2 11.81 9.32 9.57
N ALA A 3 11.85 10.63 9.33
CA ALA A 3 13.06 11.38 8.96
C ALA A 3 14.25 11.23 9.95
N ASN A 4 14.00 10.81 11.19
CA ASN A 4 15.06 10.58 12.17
C ASN A 4 15.51 9.11 12.26
N SER A 5 14.78 8.18 11.64
CA SER A 5 15.08 6.74 11.68
C SER A 5 15.81 6.25 10.42
N PHE A 6 15.71 6.99 9.33
CA PHE A 6 16.35 6.68 8.05
C PHE A 6 17.11 7.89 7.51
N ARG A 7 18.17 7.63 6.75
CA ARG A 7 18.94 8.71 6.11
C ARG A 7 18.10 9.41 5.06
N ALA A 8 18.19 10.74 5.00
CA ALA A 8 17.46 11.56 4.05
C ALA A 8 17.85 11.32 2.57
N ASP A 9 19.00 10.71 2.32
CA ASP A 9 19.53 10.39 0.99
C ASP A 9 19.44 8.89 0.63
N LEU A 10 18.74 8.08 1.46
CA LEU A 10 18.64 6.63 1.33
C LEU A 10 18.19 6.17 -0.08
N PHE A 11 17.30 6.93 -0.69
CA PHE A 11 16.72 6.65 -2.01
C PHE A 11 17.07 7.72 -3.05
N SER A 12 18.16 8.47 -2.85
CA SER A 12 18.62 9.45 -3.85
C SER A 12 18.81 8.80 -5.23
N GLY A 13 18.21 9.42 -6.27
CA GLY A 13 18.23 8.91 -7.65
C GLY A 13 17.28 7.74 -7.91
N ARG A 14 16.45 7.34 -6.95
CA ARG A 14 15.42 6.32 -7.12
C ARG A 14 14.06 6.94 -7.41
N VAL A 15 13.27 6.25 -8.23
CA VAL A 15 11.90 6.63 -8.61
C VAL A 15 10.91 5.66 -7.98
N ALA A 16 9.89 6.20 -7.32
CA ALA A 16 8.85 5.45 -6.66
C ALA A 16 7.46 5.79 -7.22
N LEU A 17 6.64 4.78 -7.42
CA LEU A 17 5.22 4.88 -7.74
C LEU A 17 4.40 4.29 -6.60
N VAL A 18 3.45 5.08 -6.05
CA VAL A 18 2.55 4.65 -4.98
C VAL A 18 1.11 4.76 -5.47
N SER A 19 0.48 3.64 -5.78
CA SER A 19 -0.95 3.62 -6.10
C SER A 19 -1.79 3.81 -4.85
N GLY A 20 -2.86 4.62 -4.92
CA GLY A 20 -3.64 4.98 -3.73
C GLY A 20 -2.87 5.87 -2.75
N GLY A 21 -1.92 6.67 -3.25
CA GLY A 21 -1.02 7.50 -2.46
C GLY A 21 -1.53 8.92 -2.18
N THR A 22 -2.79 9.23 -2.48
CA THR A 22 -3.38 10.56 -2.25
C THR A 22 -3.87 10.75 -0.82
N SER A 23 -4.08 9.68 -0.06
CA SER A 23 -4.59 9.75 1.32
C SER A 23 -4.09 8.59 2.20
N GLY A 24 -4.33 8.68 3.49
CA GLY A 24 -4.14 7.60 4.46
C GLY A 24 -2.73 6.98 4.46
N ILE A 25 -2.67 5.65 4.48
CA ILE A 25 -1.42 4.88 4.52
C ILE A 25 -0.57 5.15 3.28
N GLY A 26 -1.18 5.16 2.09
CA GLY A 26 -0.44 5.40 0.84
C GLY A 26 0.22 6.77 0.80
N ALA A 27 -0.47 7.80 1.30
CA ALA A 27 0.10 9.15 1.39
C ALA A 27 1.30 9.20 2.35
N ALA A 28 1.17 8.61 3.54
CA ALA A 28 2.27 8.55 4.50
C ALA A 28 3.49 7.78 3.95
N ILE A 29 3.26 6.75 3.13
CA ILE A 29 4.34 6.02 2.44
C ILE A 29 5.01 6.92 1.41
N GLY A 30 4.22 7.64 0.60
CA GLY A 30 4.77 8.60 -0.37
C GLY A 30 5.62 9.68 0.31
N ASP A 31 5.13 10.21 1.44
CA ASP A 31 5.84 11.21 2.26
C ASP A 31 7.16 10.64 2.80
N ALA A 32 7.14 9.42 3.31
CA ALA A 32 8.31 8.75 3.87
C ALA A 32 9.38 8.48 2.79
N LEU A 33 8.98 7.98 1.63
CA LEU A 33 9.91 7.73 0.51
C LEU A 33 10.53 9.04 -0.01
N ALA A 34 9.72 10.10 -0.14
CA ALA A 34 10.22 11.42 -0.55
C ALA A 34 11.15 12.04 0.49
N SER A 35 10.86 11.90 1.79
CA SER A 35 11.75 12.37 2.87
C SER A 35 13.08 11.62 2.93
N CYS A 36 13.15 10.43 2.33
CA CYS A 36 14.37 9.64 2.16
C CYS A 36 15.03 9.85 0.79
N GLY A 37 14.64 10.86 0.01
CA GLY A 37 15.30 11.28 -1.23
C GLY A 37 14.79 10.64 -2.52
N ALA A 38 13.70 9.86 -2.48
CA ALA A 38 13.09 9.33 -3.70
C ALA A 38 12.33 10.41 -4.48
N VAL A 39 12.32 10.29 -5.81
CA VAL A 39 11.36 10.98 -6.68
C VAL A 39 10.07 10.18 -6.67
N VAL A 40 8.99 10.75 -6.13
CA VAL A 40 7.75 10.02 -5.85
C VAL A 40 6.61 10.53 -6.72
N THR A 41 5.97 9.60 -7.44
CA THR A 41 4.65 9.80 -8.05
C THR A 41 3.62 9.02 -7.24
N VAL A 42 2.55 9.68 -6.83
CA VAL A 42 1.40 9.03 -6.18
C VAL A 42 0.18 9.06 -7.10
N THR A 43 -0.73 8.09 -6.95
CA THR A 43 -1.98 8.13 -7.70
C THR A 43 -3.20 8.07 -6.78
N GLY A 44 -4.27 8.71 -7.22
CA GLY A 44 -5.63 8.60 -6.67
C GLY A 44 -6.59 8.19 -7.78
N ALA A 45 -7.74 7.63 -7.43
CA ALA A 45 -8.69 7.13 -8.42
C ALA A 45 -9.31 8.26 -9.26
N THR A 46 -9.45 9.45 -8.69
CA THR A 46 -10.14 10.59 -9.32
C THR A 46 -9.30 11.87 -9.30
N ALA A 47 -9.60 12.79 -10.24
CA ALA A 47 -9.01 14.12 -10.24
C ALA A 47 -9.27 14.89 -8.92
N THR A 48 -10.45 14.71 -8.33
CA THR A 48 -10.81 15.32 -7.04
C THR A 48 -9.88 14.86 -5.91
N GLU A 49 -9.55 13.56 -5.83
CA GLU A 49 -8.59 13.04 -4.85
C GLU A 49 -7.19 13.60 -5.07
N VAL A 50 -6.76 13.71 -6.32
CA VAL A 50 -5.48 14.28 -6.70
C VAL A 50 -5.39 15.77 -6.30
N ASP A 51 -6.43 16.55 -6.60
CA ASP A 51 -6.48 17.95 -6.25
C ASP A 51 -6.53 18.17 -4.72
N ALA A 52 -7.22 17.30 -4.00
CA ALA A 52 -7.23 17.33 -2.54
C ALA A 52 -5.82 17.03 -1.97
N ALA A 53 -5.11 16.05 -2.52
CA ALA A 53 -3.76 15.74 -2.12
C ALA A 53 -2.79 16.89 -2.38
N ARG A 54 -2.85 17.51 -3.56
CA ARG A 54 -1.99 18.65 -3.94
C ARG A 54 -2.17 19.88 -3.06
N ARG A 55 -3.37 20.07 -2.46
CA ARG A 55 -3.65 21.19 -1.53
C ARG A 55 -3.09 20.97 -0.13
N ARG A 56 -2.64 19.78 0.21
CA ARG A 56 -2.05 19.52 1.52
C ARG A 56 -0.74 20.31 1.67
N PRO A 57 -0.51 21.00 2.80
CA PRO A 57 0.70 21.81 3.01
C PRO A 57 2.00 21.00 2.95
N ASP A 58 1.92 19.72 3.31
CA ASP A 58 3.03 18.76 3.35
C ASP A 58 3.25 18.01 2.02
N PHE A 59 2.41 18.27 1.00
CA PHE A 59 2.51 17.64 -0.32
C PHE A 59 3.61 18.32 -1.17
N ARG A 60 4.88 18.17 -0.76
CA ARG A 60 6.02 18.75 -1.46
C ARG A 60 6.94 17.66 -2.03
N GLY A 61 7.55 17.94 -3.19
CA GLY A 61 8.53 17.04 -3.82
C GLY A 61 7.92 15.76 -4.39
N ARG A 62 6.61 15.76 -4.70
CA ARG A 62 5.88 14.64 -5.26
C ARG A 62 4.98 15.08 -6.39
N ASP A 63 4.74 14.18 -7.34
CA ASP A 63 3.69 14.33 -8.34
C ASP A 63 2.46 13.51 -7.93
N ALA A 64 1.28 13.98 -8.31
CA ALA A 64 0.03 13.26 -8.13
C ALA A 64 -0.73 13.16 -9.45
N LEU A 65 -1.20 11.97 -9.79
CA LEU A 65 -1.90 11.70 -11.04
C LEU A 65 -3.18 10.91 -10.76
N ALA A 66 -4.22 11.15 -11.56
CA ALA A 66 -5.42 10.32 -11.52
C ALA A 66 -5.14 9.00 -12.22
N LEU A 67 -5.48 7.89 -11.56
CA LEU A 67 -5.35 6.54 -12.10
C LEU A 67 -6.39 5.62 -11.48
N ASP A 68 -7.33 5.15 -12.29
CA ASP A 68 -8.14 4.00 -11.93
C ASP A 68 -7.32 2.71 -12.20
N VAL A 69 -7.04 1.95 -11.16
CA VAL A 69 -6.25 0.70 -11.26
C VAL A 69 -6.98 -0.41 -12.03
N ARG A 70 -8.26 -0.21 -12.37
CA ARG A 70 -9.04 -1.10 -13.24
C ARG A 70 -8.77 -0.85 -14.72
N ASP A 71 -8.18 0.29 -15.09
CA ASP A 71 -7.87 0.65 -16.48
C ASP A 71 -6.42 0.27 -16.86
N PRO A 72 -6.19 -0.83 -17.58
CA PRO A 72 -4.86 -1.25 -17.99
C PRO A 72 -4.21 -0.30 -19.02
N ALA A 73 -5.00 0.42 -19.81
CA ALA A 73 -4.47 1.38 -20.77
C ALA A 73 -3.91 2.61 -20.05
N ALA A 74 -4.63 3.14 -19.05
CA ALA A 74 -4.15 4.23 -18.22
C ALA A 74 -2.90 3.84 -17.42
N ILE A 75 -2.84 2.61 -16.87
CA ILE A 75 -1.64 2.10 -16.19
C ILE A 75 -0.46 2.05 -17.16
N THR A 76 -0.67 1.52 -18.36
CA THR A 76 0.37 1.41 -19.39
C THR A 76 0.91 2.79 -19.78
N ALA A 77 0.03 3.75 -20.02
CA ALA A 77 0.40 5.12 -20.35
C ALA A 77 1.20 5.78 -19.23
N LEU A 78 0.78 5.60 -17.97
CA LEU A 78 1.50 6.14 -16.82
C LEU A 78 2.91 5.54 -16.72
N VAL A 79 3.02 4.21 -16.77
CA VAL A 79 4.31 3.50 -16.64
C VAL A 79 5.26 3.83 -17.79
N ALA A 80 4.75 3.97 -19.01
CA ALA A 80 5.55 4.33 -20.19
C ALA A 80 6.17 5.75 -20.09
N ASN A 81 5.55 6.65 -19.33
CA ASN A 81 6.05 8.01 -19.10
C ASN A 81 7.06 8.11 -17.94
N LEU A 82 7.27 7.04 -17.17
CA LEU A 82 8.29 7.03 -16.13
C LEU A 82 9.68 6.77 -16.75
N PRO A 83 10.68 7.61 -16.47
CA PRO A 83 12.03 7.40 -17.00
C PRO A 83 12.70 6.16 -16.39
N ARG A 84 12.26 5.78 -15.22
CA ARG A 84 12.76 4.68 -14.39
C ARG A 84 11.71 4.30 -13.35
N LEU A 85 11.74 3.09 -12.85
CA LEU A 85 10.97 2.69 -11.67
C LEU A 85 11.80 1.75 -10.80
N ASP A 86 12.02 2.14 -9.55
CA ASP A 86 12.78 1.36 -8.55
C ASP A 86 11.88 0.78 -7.48
N ILE A 87 10.79 1.48 -7.15
CA ILE A 87 9.88 1.14 -6.06
C ILE A 87 8.45 1.24 -6.56
N LEU A 88 7.71 0.15 -6.46
CA LEU A 88 6.25 0.13 -6.67
C LEU A 88 5.57 -0.20 -5.35
N VAL A 89 4.65 0.66 -4.90
CA VAL A 89 3.79 0.38 -3.74
C VAL A 89 2.33 0.31 -4.17
N ASN A 90 1.71 -0.85 -3.98
CA ASN A 90 0.29 -1.06 -4.23
C ASN A 90 -0.50 -0.81 -2.95
N ALA A 91 -1.01 0.43 -2.79
CA ALA A 91 -1.82 0.85 -1.65
C ALA A 91 -3.27 1.23 -2.04
N ALA A 92 -3.61 1.23 -3.33
CA ALA A 92 -4.99 1.42 -3.77
C ALA A 92 -5.88 0.31 -3.20
N GLY A 93 -7.03 0.71 -2.65
CA GLY A 93 -7.98 -0.25 -2.10
C GLY A 93 -9.21 0.42 -1.51
N VAL A 94 -10.31 -0.29 -1.56
CA VAL A 94 -11.62 0.12 -1.06
C VAL A 94 -12.20 -0.92 -0.12
N ILE A 95 -13.11 -0.47 0.75
CA ILE A 95 -13.99 -1.30 1.58
C ILE A 95 -15.42 -0.86 1.31
N ARG A 96 -16.31 -1.81 1.08
CA ARG A 96 -17.76 -1.60 0.90
C ARG A 96 -18.53 -2.34 2.00
N ARG A 97 -18.26 -1.93 3.25
CA ARG A 97 -18.79 -2.62 4.45
C ARG A 97 -20.28 -2.91 4.32
N ASP A 98 -20.68 -4.14 4.64
CA ASP A 98 -22.01 -4.72 4.55
C ASP A 98 -22.53 -4.91 3.10
N ALA A 99 -22.15 -4.07 2.15
CA ALA A 99 -22.55 -4.19 0.75
C ALA A 99 -21.78 -5.31 0.01
N GLU A 100 -20.65 -5.77 0.55
CA GLU A 100 -19.79 -6.77 -0.09
C GLU A 100 -20.38 -8.19 -0.15
N HIS A 101 -21.57 -8.41 0.43
CA HIS A 101 -22.33 -9.64 0.26
C HIS A 101 -23.07 -9.71 -1.09
N ASP A 102 -23.19 -8.56 -1.78
CA ASP A 102 -23.64 -8.51 -3.16
C ASP A 102 -22.53 -8.96 -4.10
N PRO A 103 -22.79 -9.93 -5.04
CA PRO A 103 -21.75 -10.45 -5.94
C PRO A 103 -21.12 -9.40 -6.85
N GLU A 104 -21.86 -8.36 -7.29
CA GLU A 104 -21.33 -7.30 -8.16
C GLU A 104 -20.39 -6.39 -7.35
N VAL A 105 -20.79 -6.02 -6.14
CA VAL A 105 -19.95 -5.25 -5.22
C VAL A 105 -18.70 -6.05 -4.83
N PHE A 106 -18.86 -7.35 -4.58
CA PHE A 106 -17.75 -8.26 -4.31
C PHE A 106 -16.73 -8.25 -5.44
N ALA A 107 -17.19 -8.40 -6.69
CA ALA A 107 -16.33 -8.39 -7.86
C ALA A 107 -15.60 -7.05 -8.03
N ASP A 108 -16.29 -5.91 -7.84
CA ASP A 108 -15.67 -4.57 -7.91
C ASP A 108 -14.55 -4.39 -6.88
N VAL A 109 -14.76 -4.83 -5.63
CA VAL A 109 -13.75 -4.77 -4.58
C VAL A 109 -12.52 -5.63 -4.93
N LEU A 110 -12.74 -6.85 -5.46
CA LEU A 110 -11.64 -7.71 -5.91
C LEU A 110 -10.88 -7.08 -7.08
N ASP A 111 -11.60 -6.48 -8.02
CA ASP A 111 -11.00 -5.87 -9.21
C ASP A 111 -10.08 -4.69 -8.84
N ILE A 112 -10.49 -3.87 -7.88
CA ILE A 112 -9.67 -2.76 -7.37
C ILE A 112 -8.50 -3.28 -6.52
N ASN A 113 -8.81 -4.06 -5.46
CA ASN A 113 -7.85 -4.34 -4.40
C ASN A 113 -6.80 -5.41 -4.77
N LEU A 114 -7.17 -6.34 -5.65
CA LEU A 114 -6.34 -7.49 -6.01
C LEU A 114 -5.91 -7.44 -7.48
N THR A 115 -6.87 -7.38 -8.40
CA THR A 115 -6.56 -7.41 -9.84
C THR A 115 -5.85 -6.14 -10.27
N GLY A 116 -6.22 -4.98 -9.72
CA GLY A 116 -5.54 -3.71 -9.94
C GLY A 116 -4.06 -3.75 -9.53
N ALA A 117 -3.76 -4.33 -8.37
CA ALA A 117 -2.37 -4.53 -7.93
C ALA A 117 -1.61 -5.47 -8.88
N MET A 118 -2.24 -6.57 -9.34
CA MET A 118 -1.63 -7.47 -10.31
C MET A 118 -1.36 -6.79 -11.65
N ARG A 119 -2.28 -5.95 -12.17
CA ARG A 119 -2.08 -5.17 -13.40
C ARG A 119 -0.87 -4.25 -13.27
N LEU A 120 -0.78 -3.49 -12.18
CA LEU A 120 0.38 -2.62 -11.90
C LEU A 120 1.68 -3.41 -11.82
N CYS A 121 1.72 -4.53 -11.09
CA CYS A 121 2.90 -5.39 -11.00
C CYS A 121 3.34 -5.89 -12.38
N SER A 122 2.41 -6.36 -13.20
CA SER A 122 2.71 -6.92 -14.53
C SER A 122 3.21 -5.86 -15.50
N ILE A 123 2.53 -4.71 -15.58
CA ILE A 123 2.89 -3.63 -16.52
C ILE A 123 4.19 -2.94 -16.10
N ALA A 124 4.43 -2.78 -14.80
CA ALA A 124 5.65 -2.16 -14.28
C ALA A 124 6.89 -3.09 -14.29
N ARG A 125 6.69 -4.41 -14.42
CA ARG A 125 7.77 -5.41 -14.33
C ARG A 125 9.00 -5.09 -15.22
N PRO A 126 8.86 -4.68 -16.51
CA PRO A 126 10.01 -4.38 -17.34
C PRO A 126 10.89 -3.23 -16.82
N LEU A 127 10.31 -2.18 -16.23
CA LEU A 127 11.05 -1.08 -15.63
C LEU A 127 11.71 -1.50 -14.31
N LEU A 128 10.96 -2.22 -13.46
CA LEU A 128 11.49 -2.78 -12.20
C LEU A 128 12.65 -3.76 -12.44
N ALA A 129 12.59 -4.57 -13.49
CA ALA A 129 13.68 -5.47 -13.86
C ALA A 129 14.96 -4.72 -14.22
N LYS A 130 14.86 -3.64 -15.01
CA LYS A 130 16.00 -2.79 -15.37
C LYS A 130 16.67 -2.16 -14.14
N SER A 131 15.90 -1.78 -13.14
CA SER A 131 16.41 -1.15 -11.91
C SER A 131 16.77 -2.17 -10.81
N ARG A 132 16.39 -3.44 -10.96
CA ARG A 132 16.42 -4.46 -9.90
C ARG A 132 15.64 -3.97 -8.68
N GLY A 133 14.43 -3.49 -8.94
CA GLY A 133 13.59 -2.77 -7.98
C GLY A 133 12.88 -3.66 -6.99
N CYS A 134 11.89 -3.07 -6.32
CA CYS A 134 11.05 -3.81 -5.39
C CYS A 134 9.59 -3.42 -5.49
N ILE A 135 8.72 -4.33 -5.05
CA ILE A 135 7.28 -4.15 -4.93
C ILE A 135 6.90 -4.34 -3.47
N VAL A 136 6.08 -3.44 -2.93
CA VAL A 136 5.45 -3.60 -1.62
C VAL A 136 3.94 -3.50 -1.78
N ASN A 137 3.23 -4.56 -1.41
CA ASN A 137 1.78 -4.63 -1.42
C ASN A 137 1.23 -4.28 -0.04
N ILE A 138 0.19 -3.44 0.02
CA ILE A 138 -0.49 -3.14 1.29
C ILE A 138 -1.64 -4.13 1.46
N ALA A 139 -1.33 -5.21 2.19
CA ALA A 139 -2.27 -6.25 2.62
C ALA A 139 -3.14 -5.76 3.80
N SER A 140 -3.44 -6.62 4.75
CA SER A 140 -4.20 -6.32 5.98
C SER A 140 -4.03 -7.46 6.99
N ILE A 141 -4.32 -7.22 8.27
CA ILE A 141 -4.57 -8.31 9.23
C ILE A 141 -5.69 -9.24 8.73
N LEU A 142 -6.64 -8.73 7.93
CA LEU A 142 -7.67 -9.55 7.28
C LEU A 142 -7.12 -10.47 6.17
N SER A 143 -5.82 -10.48 5.94
CA SER A 143 -5.15 -11.53 5.16
C SER A 143 -4.98 -12.83 5.96
N TYR A 144 -5.15 -12.79 7.29
CA TYR A 144 -4.96 -13.91 8.20
C TYR A 144 -6.25 -14.45 8.80
N PHE A 145 -7.29 -13.60 8.88
CA PHE A 145 -8.62 -14.01 9.36
C PHE A 145 -9.72 -13.27 8.59
N GLY A 146 -10.95 -13.74 8.71
CA GLY A 146 -12.10 -13.18 8.01
C GLY A 146 -12.76 -12.00 8.74
N GLY A 147 -13.32 -11.07 7.97
CA GLY A 147 -14.20 -10.01 8.46
C GLY A 147 -15.62 -10.24 7.97
N GLY A 148 -16.56 -10.63 8.85
CA GLY A 148 -17.93 -11.01 8.44
C GLY A 148 -18.71 -9.91 7.71
N ARG A 149 -18.37 -8.64 7.91
CA ARG A 149 -19.00 -7.49 7.25
C ARG A 149 -18.27 -7.03 5.97
N VAL A 150 -17.13 -7.65 5.64
CA VAL A 150 -16.23 -7.23 4.56
C VAL A 150 -15.62 -8.45 3.86
N PRO A 151 -16.46 -9.39 3.33
CA PRO A 151 -15.97 -10.64 2.76
C PRO A 151 -15.10 -10.42 1.52
N ALA A 152 -15.44 -9.49 0.65
CA ALA A 152 -14.66 -9.17 -0.54
C ALA A 152 -13.30 -8.53 -0.18
N TYR A 153 -13.31 -7.60 0.77
CA TYR A 153 -12.07 -7.01 1.26
C TYR A 153 -11.15 -8.08 1.87
N SER A 154 -11.69 -8.96 2.74
CA SER A 154 -10.92 -10.05 3.33
C SER A 154 -10.36 -10.99 2.26
N ALA A 155 -11.18 -11.41 1.30
CA ALA A 155 -10.75 -12.24 0.17
C ALA A 155 -9.65 -11.53 -0.66
N SER A 156 -9.83 -10.23 -0.96
CA SER A 156 -8.85 -9.45 -1.71
C SER A 156 -7.51 -9.35 -1.00
N LYS A 157 -7.52 -9.14 0.34
CA LYS A 157 -6.28 -9.01 1.12
C LYS A 157 -5.60 -10.36 1.37
N GLY A 158 -6.37 -11.43 1.54
CA GLY A 158 -5.86 -12.80 1.52
C GLY A 158 -5.22 -13.17 0.18
N GLY A 159 -5.93 -12.85 -0.93
CA GLY A 159 -5.42 -13.02 -2.28
C GLY A 159 -4.14 -12.21 -2.55
N LEU A 160 -4.08 -10.96 -2.08
CA LEU A 160 -2.90 -10.10 -2.23
C LEU A 160 -1.68 -10.64 -1.46
N ALA A 161 -1.91 -11.22 -0.27
CA ALA A 161 -0.85 -11.88 0.49
C ALA A 161 -0.29 -13.10 -0.27
N GLN A 162 -1.16 -13.91 -0.88
CA GLN A 162 -0.72 -15.06 -1.67
C GLN A 162 -0.11 -14.64 -3.01
N LEU A 163 -0.65 -13.60 -3.66
CA LEU A 163 -0.07 -12.99 -4.86
C LEU A 163 1.36 -12.50 -4.60
N THR A 164 1.61 -11.88 -3.46
CA THR A 164 2.95 -11.42 -3.05
C THR A 164 3.97 -12.56 -3.09
N LYS A 165 3.63 -13.72 -2.53
CA LYS A 165 4.52 -14.90 -2.54
C LYS A 165 4.75 -15.43 -3.95
N SER A 166 3.70 -15.51 -4.76
CA SER A 166 3.78 -15.99 -6.14
C SER A 166 4.64 -15.09 -7.00
N LEU A 167 4.48 -13.75 -6.88
CA LEU A 167 5.28 -12.79 -7.62
C LEU A 167 6.73 -12.73 -7.12
N ALA A 168 6.97 -12.93 -5.83
CA ALA A 168 8.33 -13.04 -5.29
C ALA A 168 9.12 -14.18 -5.96
N ILE A 169 8.48 -15.33 -6.19
CA ILE A 169 9.07 -16.47 -6.90
C ILE A 169 9.23 -16.13 -8.39
N ALA A 170 8.17 -15.65 -9.04
CA ALA A 170 8.15 -15.44 -10.48
C ALA A 170 9.09 -14.32 -10.95
N TYR A 171 9.31 -13.30 -10.12
CA TYR A 171 10.13 -12.12 -10.46
C TYR A 171 11.56 -12.18 -9.91
N ALA A 172 11.92 -13.25 -9.20
CA ALA A 172 13.27 -13.45 -8.65
C ALA A 172 14.35 -13.45 -9.74
N GLN A 173 14.05 -14.02 -10.91
CA GLN A 173 14.99 -14.03 -12.05
C GLN A 173 15.30 -12.62 -12.56
N ASP A 174 14.36 -11.69 -12.43
CA ASP A 174 14.53 -10.28 -12.77
C ASP A 174 15.19 -9.48 -11.64
N ARG A 175 15.52 -10.14 -10.52
CA ARG A 175 16.03 -9.53 -9.29
C ARG A 175 15.09 -8.49 -8.69
N ILE A 176 13.78 -8.69 -8.85
CA ILE A 176 12.73 -7.87 -8.23
C ILE A 176 12.32 -8.55 -6.93
N ARG A 177 12.38 -7.82 -5.82
CA ARG A 177 11.84 -8.29 -4.54
C ARG A 177 10.38 -7.91 -4.42
N VAL A 178 9.54 -8.81 -3.91
CA VAL A 178 8.11 -8.56 -3.72
C VAL A 178 7.73 -8.94 -2.30
N ASN A 179 7.28 -7.96 -1.51
CA ASN A 179 6.87 -8.16 -0.13
C ASN A 179 5.51 -7.50 0.13
N ALA A 180 4.92 -7.79 1.27
CA ALA A 180 3.71 -7.11 1.73
C ALA A 180 3.84 -6.61 3.16
N VAL A 181 3.11 -5.55 3.46
CA VAL A 181 2.84 -5.10 4.82
C VAL A 181 1.36 -5.37 5.11
N ALA A 182 1.05 -5.90 6.27
CA ALA A 182 -0.30 -6.17 6.74
C ALA A 182 -0.65 -5.24 7.91
N PRO A 183 -1.21 -4.04 7.64
CA PRO A 183 -1.62 -3.12 8.68
C PRO A 183 -2.73 -3.70 9.55
N GLY A 184 -2.68 -3.38 10.84
CA GLY A 184 -3.78 -3.57 11.77
C GLY A 184 -4.80 -2.42 11.69
N TRP A 185 -5.25 -1.99 12.85
CA TRP A 185 -6.20 -0.89 12.99
C TRP A 185 -5.46 0.45 12.95
N ILE A 186 -5.43 1.07 11.78
CA ILE A 186 -4.75 2.34 11.52
C ILE A 186 -5.77 3.47 11.41
N ALA A 187 -5.52 4.57 12.11
CA ALA A 187 -6.36 5.77 12.09
C ALA A 187 -6.25 6.48 10.72
N THR A 188 -7.30 6.34 9.93
CA THR A 188 -7.44 6.94 8.59
C THR A 188 -8.91 7.28 8.35
N ALA A 189 -9.20 8.02 7.28
CA ALA A 189 -10.59 8.26 6.87
C ALA A 189 -11.38 6.97 6.62
N LEU A 190 -10.71 5.88 6.17
CA LEU A 190 -11.33 4.57 5.93
C LEU A 190 -11.85 3.92 7.23
N THR A 191 -11.24 4.20 8.35
CA THR A 191 -11.57 3.64 9.67
C THR A 191 -12.27 4.65 10.59
N GLN A 192 -12.54 5.88 10.14
CA GLN A 192 -13.07 6.97 10.96
C GLN A 192 -14.36 6.56 11.70
N ALA A 193 -15.30 5.95 11.00
CA ALA A 193 -16.55 5.50 11.62
C ALA A 193 -16.37 4.46 12.75
N LEU A 194 -15.24 3.75 12.77
CA LEU A 194 -14.92 2.81 13.86
C LEU A 194 -14.20 3.52 15.01
N GLN A 195 -13.44 4.57 14.72
CA GLN A 195 -12.79 5.41 15.74
C GLN A 195 -13.83 6.22 16.50
N ASP A 196 -14.87 6.69 15.83
CA ASP A 196 -15.98 7.48 16.41
C ASP A 196 -16.95 6.62 17.22
N ASP A 197 -16.99 5.30 16.98
CA ASP A 197 -17.77 4.33 17.73
C ASP A 197 -16.99 3.87 18.96
N HIS A 198 -17.31 4.45 20.12
CA HIS A 198 -16.57 4.21 21.36
C HIS A 198 -16.54 2.74 21.79
N GLU A 199 -17.64 2.00 21.60
CA GLU A 199 -17.70 0.58 21.99
C GLU A 199 -16.79 -0.28 21.09
N ARG A 200 -16.88 -0.09 19.78
CA ARG A 200 -16.03 -0.79 18.81
C ARG A 200 -14.57 -0.40 18.95
N SER A 201 -14.28 0.88 19.14
CA SER A 201 -12.92 1.34 19.36
C SER A 201 -12.33 0.71 20.63
N ALA A 202 -13.08 0.68 21.73
CA ALA A 202 -12.64 0.03 22.96
C ALA A 202 -12.36 -1.48 22.76
N ALA A 203 -13.24 -2.18 22.05
CA ALA A 203 -13.05 -3.61 21.76
C ALA A 203 -11.79 -3.87 20.89
N ILE A 204 -11.53 -3.00 19.92
CA ILE A 204 -10.30 -3.06 19.10
C ILE A 204 -9.05 -2.85 19.96
N LEU A 205 -9.07 -1.82 20.81
CA LEU A 205 -7.94 -1.47 21.67
C LEU A 205 -7.68 -2.54 22.75
N ALA A 206 -8.73 -3.13 23.31
CA ALA A 206 -8.60 -4.21 24.28
C ALA A 206 -7.86 -5.45 23.72
N ARG A 207 -7.95 -5.66 22.40
CA ARG A 207 -7.25 -6.73 21.69
C ARG A 207 -5.92 -6.29 21.07
N THR A 208 -5.55 -5.02 21.16
CA THR A 208 -4.31 -4.48 20.62
C THR A 208 -3.29 -4.31 21.76
N PRO A 209 -2.26 -5.16 21.89
CA PRO A 209 -1.30 -5.08 23.00
C PRO A 209 -0.65 -3.71 23.21
N LEU A 210 -0.38 -2.97 22.12
CA LEU A 210 0.16 -1.61 22.23
C LEU A 210 -0.86 -0.55 22.67
N GLY A 211 -2.15 -0.93 22.87
CA GLY A 211 -3.18 -0.12 23.51
C GLY A 211 -3.59 1.16 22.76
N ARG A 212 -3.26 1.27 21.48
CA ARG A 212 -3.60 2.44 20.66
C ARG A 212 -3.95 2.06 19.23
N TRP A 213 -4.67 2.95 18.56
CA TRP A 213 -4.73 2.96 17.11
C TRP A 213 -3.33 3.19 16.54
N GLY A 214 -3.00 2.46 15.47
CA GLY A 214 -1.81 2.78 14.69
C GLY A 214 -2.03 4.07 13.88
N GLU A 215 -0.95 4.72 13.52
CA GLU A 215 -0.94 5.86 12.61
C GLU A 215 -0.41 5.43 11.24
N PRO A 216 -0.76 6.12 10.13
CA PRO A 216 -0.19 5.84 8.81
C PRO A 216 1.34 5.80 8.80
N GLY A 217 1.99 6.63 9.63
CA GLY A 217 3.44 6.63 9.83
C GLY A 217 4.01 5.33 10.39
N ASP A 218 3.27 4.62 11.26
CA ASP A 218 3.72 3.32 11.79
C ASP A 218 3.92 2.30 10.66
N VAL A 219 3.07 2.36 9.63
CA VAL A 219 3.15 1.47 8.46
C VAL A 219 4.27 1.89 7.51
N ALA A 220 4.42 3.19 7.29
CA ALA A 220 5.37 3.74 6.32
C ALA A 220 6.82 3.36 6.64
N GLY A 221 7.21 3.30 7.92
CA GLY A 221 8.56 2.89 8.35
C GLY A 221 8.94 1.48 7.87
N THR A 222 8.02 0.52 7.99
CA THR A 222 8.23 -0.85 7.50
C THR A 222 8.35 -0.87 5.97
N VAL A 223 7.58 -0.05 5.26
CA VAL A 223 7.69 0.05 3.79
C VAL A 223 9.03 0.62 3.38
N VAL A 224 9.53 1.67 4.05
CA VAL A 224 10.88 2.22 3.80
C VAL A 224 11.95 1.15 4.01
N PHE A 225 11.89 0.38 5.11
CA PHE A 225 12.79 -0.75 5.35
C PHE A 225 12.75 -1.76 4.19
N LEU A 226 11.55 -2.20 3.79
CA LEU A 226 11.39 -3.20 2.72
C LEU A 226 11.90 -2.71 1.36
N CYS A 227 11.87 -1.41 1.10
CA CYS A 227 12.41 -0.80 -0.12
C CYS A 227 13.92 -0.57 -0.05
N SER A 228 14.53 -0.59 1.14
CA SER A 228 15.92 -0.26 1.36
C SER A 228 16.87 -1.44 1.09
N PRO A 229 18.19 -1.19 0.96
CA PRO A 229 19.23 -2.24 0.89
C PRO A 229 19.24 -3.17 2.10
N ALA A 230 18.78 -2.71 3.28
CA ALA A 230 18.70 -3.54 4.49
C ALA A 230 17.76 -4.75 4.33
N ALA A 231 16.84 -4.70 3.36
CA ALA A 231 15.93 -5.79 3.03
C ALA A 231 16.36 -6.58 1.76
N GLU A 232 17.62 -6.55 1.37
CA GLU A 232 18.10 -7.16 0.12
C GLU A 232 17.83 -8.68 0.04
N PHE A 233 17.84 -9.35 1.18
CA PHE A 233 17.53 -10.79 1.26
C PHE A 233 16.10 -11.09 1.72
N VAL A 234 15.19 -10.10 1.62
CA VAL A 234 13.78 -10.24 2.03
C VAL A 234 12.90 -10.19 0.79
N THR A 235 12.24 -11.31 0.48
CA THR A 235 11.23 -11.41 -0.59
C THR A 235 10.17 -12.46 -0.22
N GLY A 236 8.92 -12.26 -0.65
CA GLY A 236 7.78 -13.14 -0.35
C GLY A 236 7.23 -13.01 1.08
N ALA A 237 7.77 -12.10 1.88
CA ALA A 237 7.38 -11.92 3.27
C ALA A 237 6.14 -11.02 3.41
N ILE A 238 5.36 -11.27 4.46
CA ILE A 238 4.19 -10.45 4.84
C ILE A 238 4.44 -9.99 6.28
N PHE A 239 4.62 -8.69 6.46
CA PHE A 239 4.97 -8.08 7.74
C PHE A 239 3.72 -7.47 8.40
N PRO A 240 3.21 -8.04 9.51
CA PRO A 240 2.19 -7.39 10.31
C PRO A 240 2.73 -6.08 10.92
N VAL A 241 1.93 -5.01 10.81
CA VAL A 241 2.15 -3.74 11.51
C VAL A 241 0.83 -3.39 12.18
N ASP A 242 0.58 -4.01 13.32
CA ASP A 242 -0.75 -4.15 13.90
C ASP A 242 -0.82 -3.93 15.43
N GLY A 243 0.27 -3.48 16.02
CA GLY A 243 0.35 -3.28 17.47
C GLY A 243 0.23 -4.58 18.28
N GLY A 244 0.48 -5.73 17.66
CA GLY A 244 0.39 -7.06 18.27
C GLY A 244 -1.00 -7.71 18.17
N TYR A 245 -1.92 -7.14 17.40
CA TYR A 245 -3.31 -7.61 17.28
C TYR A 245 -3.41 -9.08 16.83
N LEU A 246 -2.51 -9.54 15.97
CA LEU A 246 -2.47 -10.93 15.50
C LEU A 246 -1.81 -11.90 16.50
N ALA A 247 -1.10 -11.40 17.48
CA ALA A 247 -0.41 -12.21 18.47
C ALA A 247 -1.29 -12.48 19.72
N ALA A 248 -2.38 -11.71 19.90
CA ALA A 248 -3.28 -11.76 21.05
C ALA A 248 -4.61 -12.49 20.75
#